data_cf314734479e74c5c97b0cacbb754eef
#
_entry.id   cf314734479e74c5c97b0cacbb754eef
#
_cell.length_a   1.000
_cell.length_b   1.000
_cell.length_c   1.000
_cell.angle_alpha   90.00
_cell.angle_beta   90.00
_cell.angle_gamma   90.00
#
_symmetry.space_group_name_H-M   'P 1'
#
loop_
_entity.id
_entity.type
_entity.pdbx_description
1 polymer ?
#
loop_
_entity_poly.entity_id
_entity_poly.type
_entity_poly.pdbx_seq_one_letter_code
_entity_poly.pdbx_strand_id
1 'polypeptide(L)'
;MKKFKMLFGLLLGTMILASCSSDLLNTNVDDPMTRGILSTDDFGQTMILGAHKCNDIVKLQDAVDYGISNFEVDIHVSRESGTPVLMIGHELETSTGQTLEEYMDDLLVMKPDFNFLWLDFKDLSTDENEAIIRETLYRLDSKYNIKQRVLVESRYITHLTSFANDGWHVSFYSTWSSLVGKTEQEQKEICDGWLKSMQENNVDGISFDSDVYQAMKTNFENAQVNNRPVRQYSWNYRIYYNEPDIYEKIKKYSHLTVLIIGFPNEEIPKLIMDVQFADKGIATNMNEEISSLPVVEGTTNAIETRWNSSYEKYEAVFDGSNFFYIPYSKEDAIGKAMKGMFSMEILFSPDGGVNPFSSMESGGLGYEITSGSQLAFYYRANNKWVLPNNNFQTPIQLGKDIYYHAVVTYDKTTFRMYINGTKVKEVKVSGTFNFPKKDQAPDYLLGIGGDYRDTATPSIQNPFIGKIVYAKLYKGVLSNSDITN
;
A
#
# COMPACT_ATOMS: atom_id res chain seq x y z
N MET A 1 -25.02 -55.32 33.67
CA MET A 1 -26.25 -55.06 34.46
C MET A 1 -26.06 -53.78 35.24
N LYS A 2 -26.82 -52.80 34.94
CA LYS A 2 -27.46 -51.75 35.71
C LYS A 2 -27.73 -50.56 34.76
N LYS A 3 -29.01 -50.41 34.47
CA LYS A 3 -29.61 -49.35 33.71
C LYS A 3 -29.58 -48.07 34.54
N PHE A 4 -29.23 -46.93 33.93
CA PHE A 4 -29.56 -45.63 34.48
C PHE A 4 -30.42 -44.85 33.50
N LYS A 5 -31.58 -44.42 33.95
CA LYS A 5 -32.60 -43.73 33.22
C LYS A 5 -32.26 -42.22 33.12
N MET A 6 -32.35 -41.67 31.93
CA MET A 6 -32.27 -40.25 31.66
C MET A 6 -33.63 -39.58 31.91
N LEU A 7 -33.66 -38.57 32.77
CA LEU A 7 -34.82 -37.76 33.10
C LEU A 7 -34.81 -36.51 32.20
N PHE A 8 -35.82 -36.36 31.37
CA PHE A 8 -36.12 -35.14 30.60
C PHE A 8 -36.75 -34.10 31.48
N GLY A 9 -36.08 -32.97 31.70
CA GLY A 9 -36.58 -31.76 32.32
C GLY A 9 -36.90 -30.71 31.29
N LEU A 10 -38.18 -30.49 31.04
CA LEU A 10 -38.74 -29.43 30.22
C LEU A 10 -38.76 -28.14 31.07
N LEU A 11 -37.96 -27.13 30.71
CA LEU A 11 -38.10 -25.79 31.28
C LEU A 11 -38.59 -24.84 30.19
N LEU A 12 -39.86 -24.42 30.32
CA LEU A 12 -40.43 -23.26 29.63
C LEU A 12 -39.72 -22.00 30.19
N GLY A 13 -38.95 -21.33 29.39
CA GLY A 13 -38.36 -20.01 29.70
C GLY A 13 -39.05 -18.93 28.88
N THR A 14 -39.77 -18.07 29.56
CA THR A 14 -40.49 -16.87 29.10
C THR A 14 -39.62 -15.97 28.24
N MET A 15 -40.12 -15.60 27.05
CA MET A 15 -39.61 -14.49 26.26
C MET A 15 -39.76 -13.18 27.05
N ILE A 16 -38.64 -12.61 27.45
CA ILE A 16 -38.55 -11.21 27.84
C ILE A 16 -38.11 -10.46 26.60
N LEU A 17 -39.04 -9.69 26.03
CA LEU A 17 -38.72 -8.63 25.06
C LEU A 17 -37.97 -7.53 25.84
N ALA A 18 -36.65 -7.59 25.83
CA ALA A 18 -35.82 -6.46 26.22
C ALA A 18 -35.77 -5.48 25.05
N SER A 19 -36.39 -4.33 25.24
CA SER A 19 -36.21 -3.14 24.39
C SER A 19 -34.74 -2.86 24.28
N CYS A 20 -34.20 -2.81 23.06
CA CYS A 20 -32.87 -2.27 22.80
C CYS A 20 -32.85 -0.80 23.15
N SER A 21 -32.37 -0.47 24.33
CA SER A 21 -31.90 0.87 24.66
C SER A 21 -30.50 1.04 24.03
N SER A 22 -30.34 2.19 23.45
CA SER A 22 -29.18 2.77 22.79
C SER A 22 -27.94 2.91 23.67
N ASP A 23 -27.25 1.80 23.98
CA ASP A 23 -25.94 1.82 24.67
C ASP A 23 -24.89 1.02 23.88
N LEU A 24 -24.72 1.38 22.59
CA LEU A 24 -23.66 0.84 21.74
C LEU A 24 -22.71 1.96 21.28
N LEU A 25 -22.35 2.87 22.17
CA LEU A 25 -21.42 3.97 21.86
C LEU A 25 -20.40 4.15 22.98
N ASN A 26 -19.60 3.12 23.22
CA ASN A 26 -18.31 3.26 23.87
C ASN A 26 -17.36 2.17 23.36
N THR A 27 -17.24 2.10 22.02
CA THR A 27 -16.21 1.26 21.40
C THR A 27 -14.92 2.06 21.40
N ASN A 28 -13.91 1.52 22.05
CA ASN A 28 -12.56 2.03 21.98
C ASN A 28 -12.17 2.28 20.52
N VAL A 29 -11.71 3.48 20.21
CA VAL A 29 -11.27 3.93 18.87
C VAL A 29 -10.15 3.06 18.31
N ASP A 30 -9.55 2.20 19.15
CA ASP A 30 -8.44 1.30 18.81
C ASP A 30 -8.88 -0.10 18.34
N ASP A 31 -10.18 -0.38 18.23
CA ASP A 31 -10.65 -1.65 17.68
C ASP A 31 -10.57 -1.64 16.14
N PRO A 32 -9.71 -2.47 15.51
CA PRO A 32 -9.61 -2.57 14.06
C PRO A 32 -10.94 -2.89 13.36
N MET A 33 -11.85 -3.57 14.04
CA MET A 33 -13.16 -3.99 13.51
C MET A 33 -14.13 -2.82 13.31
N THR A 34 -13.92 -1.67 13.98
CA THR A 34 -14.80 -0.49 13.86
C THR A 34 -14.27 0.58 12.92
N ARG A 35 -13.08 0.41 12.34
CA ARG A 35 -12.43 1.41 11.46
C ARG A 35 -13.10 1.63 10.11
N GLY A 36 -14.07 0.81 9.71
CA GLY A 36 -14.79 0.95 8.43
C GLY A 36 -16.06 1.81 8.49
N ILE A 37 -16.56 2.13 9.68
CA ILE A 37 -17.83 2.90 9.85
C ILE A 37 -17.60 3.98 10.89
N LEU A 38 -17.61 5.23 10.46
CA LEU A 38 -17.68 6.37 11.37
C LEU A 38 -19.14 6.79 11.49
N SER A 39 -19.74 6.50 12.63
CA SER A 39 -21.00 7.11 13.02
C SER A 39 -20.71 8.48 13.59
N THR A 40 -21.12 9.53 12.89
CA THR A 40 -21.03 10.90 13.41
C THR A 40 -22.36 11.25 14.05
N ASP A 41 -22.59 10.81 15.30
CA ASP A 41 -23.80 11.17 16.05
C ASP A 41 -24.00 12.68 16.21
N ASP A 42 -22.95 13.46 16.04
CA ASP A 42 -23.02 14.94 16.08
C ASP A 42 -23.64 15.56 14.81
N PHE A 43 -23.82 14.80 13.70
CA PHE A 43 -24.30 15.34 12.43
C PHE A 43 -25.41 14.54 11.76
N GLY A 44 -25.88 13.46 12.35
CA GLY A 44 -27.00 12.65 11.81
C GLY A 44 -26.75 11.96 10.47
N GLN A 45 -25.50 11.92 9.99
CA GLN A 45 -25.09 11.19 8.79
C GLN A 45 -23.91 10.28 9.09
N THR A 46 -23.99 9.06 8.59
CA THR A 46 -22.89 8.07 8.66
C THR A 46 -22.09 8.15 7.37
N MET A 47 -20.85 8.64 7.45
CA MET A 47 -19.93 8.61 6.35
C MET A 47 -19.29 7.21 6.23
N ILE A 48 -19.30 6.65 5.03
CA ILE A 48 -18.58 5.40 4.74
C ILE A 48 -17.13 5.74 4.47
N LEU A 49 -16.22 5.06 5.18
CA LEU A 49 -14.78 5.12 4.92
C LEU A 49 -14.36 3.87 4.15
N GLY A 50 -13.70 4.04 2.99
CA GLY A 50 -13.30 2.95 2.12
C GLY A 50 -11.83 2.97 1.73
N ALA A 51 -11.27 1.81 1.39
CA ALA A 51 -9.90 1.65 0.90
C ALA A 51 -9.80 1.97 -0.59
N HIS A 52 -8.85 2.82 -0.96
CA HIS A 52 -8.60 3.28 -2.32
C HIS A 52 -7.70 2.31 -3.10
N LYS A 53 -8.01 2.08 -4.38
CA LYS A 53 -7.23 1.26 -5.34
C LYS A 53 -6.92 -0.15 -4.83
N CYS A 54 -7.96 -0.87 -4.41
CA CYS A 54 -7.83 -2.29 -4.11
C CYS A 54 -7.78 -3.14 -5.39
N ASN A 55 -6.91 -2.75 -6.34
CA ASN A 55 -6.83 -3.28 -7.71
C ASN A 55 -6.08 -4.61 -7.81
N ASP A 56 -5.68 -5.21 -6.72
CA ASP A 56 -5.09 -6.54 -6.69
C ASP A 56 -5.55 -7.31 -5.45
N ILE A 57 -5.51 -8.64 -5.58
CA ILE A 57 -6.04 -9.54 -4.56
C ILE A 57 -5.25 -9.50 -3.26
N VAL A 58 -3.95 -9.19 -3.31
CA VAL A 58 -3.08 -9.10 -2.12
C VAL A 58 -3.48 -7.87 -1.30
N LYS A 59 -3.65 -6.72 -1.98
CA LYS A 59 -4.10 -5.48 -1.33
C LYS A 59 -5.51 -5.62 -0.77
N LEU A 60 -6.41 -6.30 -1.50
CA LEU A 60 -7.75 -6.59 -1.02
C LEU A 60 -7.70 -7.45 0.25
N GLN A 61 -6.90 -8.54 0.25
CA GLN A 61 -6.75 -9.40 1.43
C GLN A 61 -6.18 -8.62 2.62
N ASP A 62 -5.13 -7.83 2.41
CA ASP A 62 -4.56 -6.98 3.45
C ASP A 62 -5.61 -6.02 4.04
N ALA A 63 -6.45 -5.42 3.18
CA ALA A 63 -7.53 -4.53 3.62
C ALA A 63 -8.60 -5.29 4.43
N VAL A 64 -8.99 -6.48 4.00
CA VAL A 64 -9.92 -7.35 4.73
C VAL A 64 -9.35 -7.77 6.08
N ASP A 65 -8.08 -8.18 6.12
CA ASP A 65 -7.39 -8.58 7.36
C ASP A 65 -7.25 -7.41 8.34
N TYR A 66 -7.20 -6.20 7.83
CA TYR A 66 -7.23 -4.97 8.64
C TYR A 66 -8.63 -4.63 9.17
N GLY A 67 -9.66 -5.34 8.76
CA GLY A 67 -11.05 -5.14 9.17
C GLY A 67 -11.85 -4.17 8.28
N ILE A 68 -11.35 -3.81 7.09
CA ILE A 68 -12.06 -2.93 6.15
C ILE A 68 -13.13 -3.75 5.41
N SER A 69 -14.27 -3.10 5.18
CA SER A 69 -15.44 -3.69 4.49
C SER A 69 -15.93 -2.85 3.31
N ASN A 70 -15.18 -1.81 2.95
CA ASN A 70 -15.52 -0.86 1.90
C ASN A 70 -14.31 -0.67 0.99
N PHE A 71 -14.46 -0.87 -0.30
CA PHE A 71 -13.35 -0.92 -1.24
C PHE A 71 -13.64 -0.09 -2.48
N GLU A 72 -12.59 0.38 -3.14
CA GLU A 72 -12.68 0.96 -4.47
C GLU A 72 -11.71 0.24 -5.40
N VAL A 73 -12.16 0.02 -6.63
CA VAL A 73 -11.38 -0.60 -7.70
C VAL A 73 -11.61 0.08 -9.04
N ASP A 74 -10.55 0.21 -9.80
CA ASP A 74 -10.56 0.71 -11.17
C ASP A 74 -10.87 -0.41 -12.16
N ILE A 75 -11.70 -0.16 -13.18
CA ILE A 75 -12.18 -1.15 -14.15
C ILE A 75 -11.97 -0.68 -15.58
N HIS A 76 -11.44 -1.57 -16.41
CA HIS A 76 -11.30 -1.42 -17.85
C HIS A 76 -12.06 -2.48 -18.64
N VAL A 77 -12.48 -2.13 -19.86
CA VAL A 77 -13.01 -3.10 -20.84
C VAL A 77 -11.85 -3.61 -21.70
N SER A 78 -11.46 -4.87 -21.53
CA SER A 78 -10.47 -5.53 -22.38
C SER A 78 -11.13 -6.34 -23.48
N ARG A 79 -10.51 -6.32 -24.68
CA ARG A 79 -10.92 -7.11 -25.85
C ARG A 79 -9.82 -8.04 -26.35
N GLU A 80 -8.75 -8.21 -25.59
CA GLU A 80 -7.57 -9.00 -26.01
C GLU A 80 -7.89 -10.48 -26.26
N SER A 81 -8.84 -11.04 -25.52
CA SER A 81 -9.27 -12.44 -25.68
C SER A 81 -10.27 -12.66 -26.83
N GLY A 82 -10.64 -11.61 -27.57
CA GLY A 82 -11.66 -11.63 -28.60
C GLY A 82 -13.10 -11.52 -28.07
N THR A 83 -13.36 -11.87 -26.83
CA THR A 83 -14.62 -11.60 -26.10
C THR A 83 -14.37 -10.50 -25.10
N PRO A 84 -15.16 -9.41 -25.10
CA PRO A 84 -14.98 -8.33 -24.14
C PRO A 84 -15.16 -8.82 -22.69
N VAL A 85 -14.23 -8.45 -21.81
CA VAL A 85 -14.26 -8.72 -20.37
C VAL A 85 -13.92 -7.48 -19.58
N LEU A 86 -14.42 -7.39 -18.34
CA LEU A 86 -14.08 -6.31 -17.42
C LEU A 86 -12.84 -6.71 -16.62
N MET A 87 -11.78 -5.92 -16.73
CA MET A 87 -10.49 -6.17 -16.11
C MET A 87 -10.25 -5.19 -14.97
N ILE A 88 -9.68 -5.69 -13.87
CA ILE A 88 -9.28 -4.87 -12.73
C ILE A 88 -7.92 -4.22 -13.00
N GLY A 89 -7.80 -2.90 -12.76
CA GLY A 89 -6.55 -2.16 -12.85
C GLY A 89 -6.75 -0.70 -13.16
N HIS A 90 -5.83 0.14 -12.70
CA HIS A 90 -5.90 1.59 -12.97
C HIS A 90 -5.60 1.92 -14.44
N GLU A 91 -4.65 1.21 -15.04
CA GLU A 91 -4.33 1.25 -16.47
C GLU A 91 -4.41 -0.19 -17.01
N LEU A 92 -4.90 -0.37 -18.23
CA LEU A 92 -5.06 -1.70 -18.81
C LEU A 92 -3.73 -2.45 -18.90
N GLU A 93 -2.64 -1.75 -19.26
CA GLU A 93 -1.28 -2.29 -19.38
C GLU A 93 -0.68 -2.73 -18.03
N THR A 94 -1.18 -2.21 -16.92
CA THR A 94 -0.73 -2.54 -15.57
C THR A 94 -1.72 -3.41 -14.81
N SER A 95 -2.78 -3.86 -15.48
CA SER A 95 -3.75 -4.80 -14.92
C SER A 95 -3.07 -6.08 -14.43
N THR A 96 -3.55 -6.63 -13.33
CA THR A 96 -3.07 -7.92 -12.80
C THR A 96 -3.51 -9.12 -13.65
N GLY A 97 -4.35 -8.90 -14.67
CA GLY A 97 -4.97 -9.93 -15.48
C GLY A 97 -6.22 -10.55 -14.87
N GLN A 98 -6.69 -10.04 -13.72
CA GLN A 98 -7.89 -10.51 -13.05
C GLN A 98 -9.14 -9.84 -13.63
N THR A 99 -10.17 -10.63 -13.94
CA THR A 99 -11.48 -10.12 -14.34
C THR A 99 -12.30 -9.64 -13.14
N LEU A 100 -13.30 -8.80 -13.38
CA LEU A 100 -14.22 -8.37 -12.32
C LEU A 100 -14.98 -9.56 -11.71
N GLU A 101 -15.33 -10.56 -12.50
CA GLU A 101 -15.98 -11.78 -11.98
C GLU A 101 -15.08 -12.55 -11.02
N GLU A 102 -13.82 -12.79 -11.40
CA GLU A 102 -12.85 -13.46 -10.53
C GLU A 102 -12.58 -12.65 -9.27
N TYR A 103 -12.46 -11.34 -9.41
CA TYR A 103 -12.30 -10.44 -8.25
C TYR A 103 -13.50 -10.52 -7.30
N MET A 104 -14.73 -10.55 -7.83
CA MET A 104 -15.94 -10.66 -7.00
C MET A 104 -16.05 -12.03 -6.33
N ASP A 105 -15.63 -13.10 -7.00
CA ASP A 105 -15.57 -14.44 -6.39
C ASP A 105 -14.60 -14.44 -5.19
N ASP A 106 -13.41 -13.88 -5.38
CA ASP A 106 -12.38 -13.77 -4.32
C ASP A 106 -12.83 -12.84 -3.18
N LEU A 107 -13.37 -11.65 -3.49
CA LEU A 107 -13.91 -10.73 -2.47
C LEU A 107 -14.97 -11.41 -1.60
N LEU A 108 -15.89 -12.15 -2.21
CA LEU A 108 -16.99 -12.80 -1.47
C LEU A 108 -16.52 -14.02 -0.67
N VAL A 109 -15.41 -14.64 -1.04
CA VAL A 109 -14.75 -15.65 -0.20
C VAL A 109 -14.09 -15.01 1.01
N MET A 110 -13.38 -13.90 0.83
CA MET A 110 -12.67 -13.19 1.90
C MET A 110 -13.61 -12.41 2.82
N LYS A 111 -14.60 -11.73 2.23
CA LYS A 111 -15.50 -10.79 2.93
C LYS A 111 -16.92 -10.85 2.35
N PRO A 112 -17.70 -11.91 2.62
CA PRO A 112 -19.05 -12.09 2.07
C PRO A 112 -20.01 -10.97 2.51
N ASP A 113 -19.76 -10.36 3.64
CA ASP A 113 -20.51 -9.26 4.25
C ASP A 113 -19.87 -7.87 3.99
N PHE A 114 -19.11 -7.68 2.90
CA PHE A 114 -18.63 -6.34 2.55
C PHE A 114 -19.81 -5.35 2.45
N ASN A 115 -19.59 -4.10 2.88
CA ASN A 115 -20.67 -3.12 2.92
C ASN A 115 -20.79 -2.31 1.63
N PHE A 116 -19.65 -1.96 1.02
CA PHE A 116 -19.62 -1.05 -0.11
C PHE A 116 -18.46 -1.34 -1.06
N LEU A 117 -18.74 -1.32 -2.37
CA LEU A 117 -17.76 -1.46 -3.44
C LEU A 117 -17.96 -0.35 -4.48
N TRP A 118 -16.95 0.47 -4.64
CA TRP A 118 -16.90 1.54 -5.64
C TRP A 118 -16.17 1.02 -6.87
N LEU A 119 -16.87 1.00 -8.01
CA LEU A 119 -16.34 0.59 -9.30
C LEU A 119 -16.12 1.83 -10.17
N ASP A 120 -14.86 2.23 -10.38
CA ASP A 120 -14.49 3.33 -11.25
C ASP A 120 -14.27 2.81 -12.69
N PHE A 121 -15.28 2.99 -13.53
CA PHE A 121 -15.25 2.56 -14.93
C PHE A 121 -14.56 3.59 -15.81
N LYS A 122 -13.31 3.30 -16.20
CA LYS A 122 -12.50 4.17 -17.06
C LYS A 122 -13.03 4.27 -18.49
N ASP A 123 -13.65 3.21 -18.99
CA ASP A 123 -14.06 3.06 -20.41
C ASP A 123 -15.58 3.10 -20.64
N LEU A 124 -16.38 3.56 -19.69
CA LEU A 124 -17.84 3.73 -19.86
C LEU A 124 -18.14 4.95 -20.77
N SER A 125 -17.62 4.93 -22.01
CA SER A 125 -17.61 6.09 -22.92
C SER A 125 -18.38 5.87 -24.22
N THR A 126 -18.89 4.66 -24.44
CA THR A 126 -19.64 4.27 -25.65
C THR A 126 -20.82 3.38 -25.29
N ASP A 127 -21.85 3.36 -26.13
CA ASP A 127 -23.04 2.49 -25.97
C ASP A 127 -22.63 1.00 -25.94
N GLU A 128 -21.60 0.61 -26.69
CA GLU A 128 -21.08 -0.77 -26.67
C GLU A 128 -20.48 -1.13 -25.30
N ASN A 129 -19.63 -0.27 -24.75
CA ASN A 129 -19.05 -0.49 -23.42
C ASN A 129 -20.12 -0.45 -22.33
N GLU A 130 -21.09 0.46 -22.43
CA GLU A 130 -22.24 0.51 -21.54
C GLU A 130 -22.99 -0.84 -21.53
N ALA A 131 -23.28 -1.41 -22.71
CA ALA A 131 -23.96 -2.70 -22.83
C ALA A 131 -23.16 -3.82 -22.16
N ILE A 132 -21.85 -3.90 -22.39
CA ILE A 132 -20.95 -4.92 -21.79
C ILE A 132 -20.93 -4.79 -20.27
N ILE A 133 -20.75 -3.59 -19.75
CA ILE A 133 -20.71 -3.31 -18.32
C ILE A 133 -22.05 -3.66 -17.66
N ARG A 134 -23.17 -3.22 -18.23
CA ARG A 134 -24.51 -3.55 -17.72
C ARG A 134 -24.76 -5.04 -17.68
N GLU A 135 -24.49 -5.76 -18.78
CA GLU A 135 -24.66 -7.22 -18.85
C GLU A 135 -23.87 -7.93 -17.74
N THR A 136 -22.59 -7.54 -17.57
CA THR A 136 -21.73 -8.12 -16.53
C THR A 136 -22.27 -7.81 -15.13
N LEU A 137 -22.63 -6.56 -14.84
CA LEU A 137 -23.16 -6.18 -13.53
C LEU A 137 -24.52 -6.86 -13.23
N TYR A 138 -25.38 -7.03 -14.21
CA TYR A 138 -26.65 -7.80 -14.03
C TYR A 138 -26.38 -9.26 -13.72
N ARG A 139 -25.41 -9.87 -14.36
CA ARG A 139 -25.01 -11.25 -14.10
C ARG A 139 -24.44 -11.40 -12.68
N LEU A 140 -23.58 -10.49 -12.28
CA LEU A 140 -23.02 -10.45 -10.91
C LEU A 140 -24.11 -10.18 -9.85
N ASP A 141 -25.06 -9.27 -10.12
CA ASP A 141 -26.17 -9.01 -9.21
C ASP A 141 -27.07 -10.22 -9.06
N SER A 142 -27.38 -10.92 -10.17
CA SER A 142 -28.16 -12.17 -10.15
C SER A 142 -27.47 -13.27 -9.35
N LYS A 143 -26.14 -13.31 -9.36
CA LYS A 143 -25.34 -14.31 -8.64
C LYS A 143 -25.16 -13.97 -7.16
N TYR A 144 -24.98 -12.69 -6.83
CA TYR A 144 -24.46 -12.28 -5.51
C TYR A 144 -25.30 -11.24 -4.78
N ASN A 145 -26.36 -10.71 -5.41
CA ASN A 145 -27.22 -9.67 -4.87
C ASN A 145 -26.42 -8.44 -4.40
N ILE A 146 -25.68 -7.82 -5.31
CA ILE A 146 -24.72 -6.76 -4.99
C ILE A 146 -25.20 -5.33 -5.31
N LYS A 147 -26.28 -5.17 -6.06
CA LYS A 147 -26.75 -3.85 -6.57
C LYS A 147 -26.79 -2.76 -5.51
N GLN A 148 -27.29 -3.06 -4.31
CA GLN A 148 -27.43 -2.09 -3.23
C GLN A 148 -26.09 -1.75 -2.51
N ARG A 149 -25.03 -2.47 -2.83
CA ARG A 149 -23.71 -2.32 -2.22
C ARG A 149 -22.65 -1.81 -3.21
N VAL A 150 -23.03 -1.60 -4.46
CA VAL A 150 -22.11 -1.23 -5.54
C VAL A 150 -22.43 0.18 -6.05
N LEU A 151 -21.37 0.99 -6.18
CA LEU A 151 -21.40 2.28 -6.85
C LEU A 151 -20.79 2.13 -8.23
N VAL A 152 -21.49 2.57 -9.25
CA VAL A 152 -21.01 2.69 -10.64
C VAL A 152 -20.56 4.13 -10.88
N GLU A 153 -19.29 4.34 -11.08
CA GLU A 153 -18.73 5.66 -11.35
C GLU A 153 -18.20 5.78 -12.79
N SER A 154 -18.38 6.94 -13.38
CA SER A 154 -17.74 7.31 -14.65
C SER A 154 -17.72 8.82 -14.86
N ARG A 155 -16.77 9.29 -15.67
CA ARG A 155 -16.75 10.68 -16.18
C ARG A 155 -17.76 10.95 -17.29
N TYR A 156 -18.35 9.91 -17.86
CA TYR A 156 -19.28 10.01 -18.98
C TYR A 156 -20.72 9.90 -18.48
N ILE A 157 -21.26 11.01 -18.00
CA ILE A 157 -22.54 11.06 -17.27
C ILE A 157 -23.73 10.51 -18.07
N THR A 158 -23.75 10.66 -19.40
CA THR A 158 -24.82 10.16 -20.28
C THR A 158 -24.95 8.66 -20.24
N HIS A 159 -23.84 7.94 -20.08
CA HIS A 159 -23.80 6.47 -19.97
C HIS A 159 -24.14 5.96 -18.55
N LEU A 160 -24.25 6.85 -17.54
CA LEU A 160 -24.72 6.48 -16.19
C LEU A 160 -26.25 6.46 -16.10
N THR A 161 -26.96 7.07 -17.05
CA THR A 161 -28.42 7.21 -17.03
C THR A 161 -29.13 5.86 -16.94
N SER A 162 -28.68 4.87 -17.69
CA SER A 162 -29.28 3.53 -17.68
C SER A 162 -29.11 2.84 -16.33
N PHE A 163 -27.92 2.93 -15.73
CA PHE A 163 -27.65 2.35 -14.41
C PHE A 163 -28.49 3.03 -13.31
N ALA A 164 -28.60 4.37 -13.36
CA ALA A 164 -29.45 5.13 -12.44
C ALA A 164 -30.92 4.70 -12.53
N ASN A 165 -31.44 4.54 -13.76
CA ASN A 165 -32.82 4.11 -14.01
C ASN A 165 -33.06 2.66 -13.59
N ASP A 166 -32.03 1.81 -13.66
CA ASP A 166 -32.06 0.41 -13.21
C ASP A 166 -31.90 0.27 -11.68
N GLY A 167 -31.68 1.38 -10.96
CA GLY A 167 -31.62 1.42 -9.50
C GLY A 167 -30.25 1.09 -8.90
N TRP A 168 -29.18 1.19 -9.70
CA TRP A 168 -27.81 1.17 -9.18
C TRP A 168 -27.49 2.49 -8.48
N HIS A 169 -26.57 2.46 -7.52
CA HIS A 169 -25.92 3.68 -7.08
C HIS A 169 -24.98 4.15 -8.18
N VAL A 170 -25.07 5.42 -8.53
CA VAL A 170 -24.25 6.00 -9.61
C VAL A 170 -23.54 7.27 -9.13
N SER A 171 -22.36 7.54 -9.66
CA SER A 171 -21.63 8.77 -9.41
C SER A 171 -20.99 9.31 -10.69
N PHE A 172 -21.23 10.59 -10.94
CA PHE A 172 -20.55 11.34 -11.98
C PHE A 172 -19.16 11.78 -11.48
N TYR A 173 -18.10 11.27 -12.11
CA TYR A 173 -16.74 11.73 -11.89
C TYR A 173 -16.57 13.14 -12.48
N SER A 174 -16.61 14.17 -11.61
CA SER A 174 -16.53 15.56 -12.03
C SER A 174 -15.12 15.95 -12.52
N THR A 175 -15.04 16.96 -13.38
CA THR A 175 -13.75 17.60 -13.74
C THR A 175 -13.31 18.55 -12.62
N TRP A 176 -13.19 18.05 -11.39
CA TRP A 176 -12.94 18.80 -10.15
C TRP A 176 -11.75 19.78 -10.24
N SER A 177 -10.72 19.45 -11.02
CA SER A 177 -9.55 20.31 -11.21
C SER A 177 -9.91 21.67 -11.83
N SER A 178 -11.06 21.76 -12.52
CA SER A 178 -11.57 23.03 -13.06
C SER A 178 -12.01 24.03 -11.99
N LEU A 179 -12.19 23.58 -10.73
CA LEU A 179 -12.52 24.45 -9.58
C LEU A 179 -11.28 25.05 -8.92
N VAL A 180 -10.10 24.48 -9.17
CA VAL A 180 -8.86 24.89 -8.49
C VAL A 180 -8.47 26.31 -8.93
N GLY A 181 -8.25 27.20 -7.96
CA GLY A 181 -7.85 28.58 -8.21
C GLY A 181 -8.98 29.50 -8.74
N LYS A 182 -10.23 29.02 -8.77
CA LYS A 182 -11.39 29.77 -9.18
C LYS A 182 -11.99 30.56 -8.04
N THR A 183 -12.62 31.71 -8.37
CA THR A 183 -13.45 32.47 -7.43
C THR A 183 -14.71 31.68 -7.05
N GLU A 184 -15.34 31.98 -5.93
CA GLU A 184 -16.60 31.35 -5.50
C GLU A 184 -17.70 31.45 -6.57
N GLN A 185 -17.79 32.58 -7.26
CA GLN A 185 -18.76 32.76 -8.34
C GLN A 185 -18.49 31.85 -9.53
N GLU A 186 -17.22 31.72 -9.97
CA GLU A 186 -16.84 30.82 -11.06
C GLU A 186 -17.06 29.35 -10.65
N GLN A 187 -16.73 28.99 -9.40
CA GLN A 187 -16.97 27.65 -8.87
C GLN A 187 -18.46 27.33 -8.90
N LYS A 188 -19.29 28.29 -8.50
CA LYS A 188 -20.75 28.11 -8.52
C LYS A 188 -21.27 27.87 -9.94
N GLU A 189 -20.83 28.66 -10.91
CA GLU A 189 -21.22 28.51 -12.32
C GLU A 189 -20.86 27.14 -12.89
N ILE A 190 -19.67 26.64 -12.57
CA ILE A 190 -19.24 25.28 -12.93
C ILE A 190 -20.12 24.22 -12.27
N CYS A 191 -20.33 24.33 -10.96
CA CYS A 191 -21.15 23.40 -10.20
C CYS A 191 -22.63 23.40 -10.64
N ASP A 192 -23.20 24.56 -10.96
CA ASP A 192 -24.54 24.67 -11.53
C ASP A 192 -24.66 23.93 -12.87
N GLY A 193 -23.60 24.02 -13.72
CA GLY A 193 -23.52 23.25 -14.96
C GLY A 193 -23.51 21.73 -14.73
N TRP A 194 -22.72 21.26 -13.75
CA TRP A 194 -22.73 19.83 -13.37
C TRP A 194 -24.08 19.40 -12.81
N LEU A 195 -24.69 20.18 -11.90
CA LEU A 195 -25.98 19.86 -11.34
C LEU A 195 -27.07 19.74 -12.41
N LYS A 196 -27.08 20.65 -13.39
CA LYS A 196 -27.98 20.57 -14.54
C LYS A 196 -27.76 19.27 -15.34
N SER A 197 -26.53 18.91 -15.63
CA SER A 197 -26.22 17.64 -16.33
C SER A 197 -26.68 16.43 -15.51
N MET A 198 -26.50 16.45 -14.19
CA MET A 198 -26.96 15.39 -13.30
C MET A 198 -28.50 15.27 -13.32
N GLN A 199 -29.22 16.38 -13.31
CA GLN A 199 -30.68 16.40 -13.41
C GLN A 199 -31.17 15.83 -14.76
N GLU A 200 -30.55 16.23 -15.87
CA GLU A 200 -30.88 15.75 -17.22
C GLU A 200 -30.66 14.24 -17.38
N ASN A 201 -29.67 13.68 -16.65
CA ASN A 201 -29.27 12.27 -16.73
C ASN A 201 -29.77 11.42 -15.54
N ASN A 202 -30.56 11.96 -14.62
CA ASN A 202 -31.07 11.27 -13.44
C ASN A 202 -29.98 10.70 -12.50
N VAL A 203 -28.76 11.29 -12.52
CA VAL A 203 -27.61 10.88 -11.73
C VAL A 203 -27.56 11.72 -10.45
N ASP A 204 -27.73 11.11 -9.28
CA ASP A 204 -27.79 11.78 -7.98
C ASP A 204 -26.48 11.70 -7.17
N GLY A 205 -25.43 11.11 -7.73
CA GLY A 205 -24.10 11.06 -7.13
C GLY A 205 -23.07 11.88 -7.90
N ILE A 206 -22.13 12.52 -7.19
CA ILE A 206 -21.00 13.24 -7.75
C ILE A 206 -19.74 12.92 -6.99
N SER A 207 -18.63 12.69 -7.70
CA SER A 207 -17.34 12.34 -7.12
C SER A 207 -16.23 13.31 -7.52
N PHE A 208 -15.30 13.52 -6.60
CA PHE A 208 -14.25 14.53 -6.73
C PHE A 208 -13.07 14.29 -5.77
N ASP A 209 -11.89 14.85 -6.09
CA ASP A 209 -10.77 14.90 -5.15
C ASP A 209 -11.08 15.83 -3.96
N SER A 210 -10.70 15.40 -2.79
CA SER A 210 -10.91 16.15 -1.54
C SER A 210 -10.26 17.55 -1.49
N ASP A 211 -9.39 17.88 -2.43
CA ASP A 211 -8.80 19.23 -2.56
C ASP A 211 -9.86 20.31 -2.81
N VAL A 212 -10.96 19.93 -3.47
CA VAL A 212 -12.07 20.85 -3.74
C VAL A 212 -13.28 20.65 -2.82
N TYR A 213 -13.11 19.90 -1.74
CA TYR A 213 -14.20 19.56 -0.82
C TYR A 213 -15.03 20.74 -0.37
N GLN A 214 -14.40 21.86 0.01
CA GLN A 214 -15.16 23.03 0.50
C GLN A 214 -16.06 23.63 -0.59
N ALA A 215 -15.58 23.74 -1.83
CA ALA A 215 -16.38 24.20 -2.95
C ALA A 215 -17.55 23.25 -3.24
N MET A 216 -17.28 21.94 -3.23
CA MET A 216 -18.32 20.92 -3.46
C MET A 216 -19.35 20.90 -2.37
N LYS A 217 -18.95 20.97 -1.09
CA LYS A 217 -19.87 21.09 0.04
C LYS A 217 -20.77 22.30 -0.14
N THR A 218 -20.22 23.49 -0.34
CA THR A 218 -20.99 24.74 -0.48
C THR A 218 -22.04 24.65 -1.58
N ASN A 219 -21.74 24.02 -2.70
CA ASN A 219 -22.62 24.00 -3.87
C ASN A 219 -23.60 22.80 -3.90
N PHE A 220 -23.28 21.69 -3.20
CA PHE A 220 -24.05 20.45 -3.32
C PHE A 220 -24.69 19.94 -2.02
N GLU A 221 -24.36 20.49 -0.83
CA GLU A 221 -24.91 19.95 0.44
C GLU A 221 -26.45 19.98 0.52
N ASN A 222 -27.10 20.94 -0.17
CA ASN A 222 -28.55 21.07 -0.23
C ASN A 222 -29.11 20.83 -1.64
N ALA A 223 -28.27 20.42 -2.59
CA ALA A 223 -28.70 20.19 -3.96
C ALA A 223 -29.52 18.89 -4.09
N GLN A 224 -30.40 18.87 -5.07
CA GLN A 224 -31.25 17.72 -5.36
C GLN A 224 -31.29 17.40 -6.85
N VAL A 225 -31.38 16.12 -7.16
CA VAL A 225 -31.67 15.58 -8.48
C VAL A 225 -32.98 14.79 -8.39
N ASN A 226 -34.03 15.25 -9.08
CA ASN A 226 -35.33 14.60 -9.10
C ASN A 226 -35.88 14.30 -7.70
N ASN A 227 -35.79 15.27 -6.78
CA ASN A 227 -36.21 15.20 -5.36
C ASN A 227 -35.37 14.24 -4.51
N ARG A 228 -34.21 13.77 -4.98
CA ARG A 228 -33.23 13.00 -4.20
C ARG A 228 -32.07 13.91 -3.82
N PRO A 229 -31.59 13.91 -2.57
CA PRO A 229 -30.40 14.64 -2.19
C PRO A 229 -29.19 14.20 -3.03
N VAL A 230 -28.33 15.16 -3.40
CA VAL A 230 -27.08 14.83 -4.07
C VAL A 230 -26.13 14.15 -3.08
N ARG A 231 -25.71 12.95 -3.43
CA ARG A 231 -24.70 12.19 -2.68
C ARG A 231 -23.31 12.58 -3.14
N GLN A 232 -22.43 12.89 -2.20
CA GLN A 232 -21.07 13.34 -2.47
C GLN A 232 -20.09 12.23 -2.11
N TYR A 233 -19.26 11.86 -3.08
CA TYR A 233 -18.23 10.84 -2.99
C TYR A 233 -16.86 11.50 -3.19
N SER A 234 -15.87 11.12 -2.39
CA SER A 234 -14.55 11.73 -2.53
C SER A 234 -13.43 10.74 -2.26
N TRP A 235 -12.27 11.02 -2.82
CA TRP A 235 -11.03 10.32 -2.48
C TRP A 235 -10.01 11.30 -1.91
N ASN A 236 -9.17 10.78 -1.02
CA ASN A 236 -8.03 11.49 -0.49
C ASN A 236 -6.82 10.55 -0.38
N TYR A 237 -5.94 10.59 -1.37
CA TYR A 237 -4.73 9.76 -1.41
C TYR A 237 -3.62 10.21 -0.45
N ARG A 238 -3.81 11.29 0.32
CA ARG A 238 -2.88 11.83 1.32
C ARG A 238 -3.25 11.44 2.75
N ILE A 239 -4.36 10.74 2.94
CA ILE A 239 -4.80 10.21 4.23
C ILE A 239 -4.78 8.69 4.13
N TYR A 240 -4.28 8.03 5.17
CA TYR A 240 -4.13 6.59 5.20
C TYR A 240 -4.75 5.98 6.45
N TYR A 241 -5.28 4.76 6.32
CA TYR A 241 -5.97 4.04 7.41
C TYR A 241 -5.12 3.83 8.65
N ASN A 242 -3.81 3.70 8.52
CA ASN A 242 -2.89 3.42 9.62
C ASN A 242 -2.33 4.68 10.31
N GLU A 243 -2.82 5.87 9.98
CA GLU A 243 -2.38 7.09 10.64
C GLU A 243 -2.96 7.19 12.05
N PRO A 244 -2.14 7.53 13.08
CA PRO A 244 -2.59 7.60 14.47
C PRO A 244 -3.70 8.63 14.71
N ASP A 245 -3.73 9.70 13.90
CA ASP A 245 -4.64 10.83 13.99
C ASP A 245 -5.71 10.83 12.87
N ILE A 246 -5.95 9.67 12.25
CA ILE A 246 -6.88 9.54 11.12
C ILE A 246 -8.24 10.18 11.39
N TYR A 247 -8.82 9.96 12.57
CA TYR A 247 -10.11 10.53 12.93
C TYR A 247 -10.12 12.05 12.82
N GLU A 248 -9.10 12.73 13.35
CA GLU A 248 -8.98 14.18 13.29
C GLU A 248 -8.85 14.70 11.85
N LYS A 249 -8.22 13.93 10.98
CA LYS A 249 -8.04 14.28 9.56
C LYS A 249 -9.33 14.14 8.76
N ILE A 250 -10.14 13.11 9.04
CA ILE A 250 -11.34 12.80 8.26
C ILE A 250 -12.63 13.43 8.78
N LYS A 251 -12.72 13.80 10.06
CA LYS A 251 -13.94 14.41 10.64
C LYS A 251 -14.44 15.66 9.90
N LYS A 252 -13.54 16.41 9.27
CA LYS A 252 -13.91 17.59 8.48
C LYS A 252 -14.72 17.24 7.22
N TYR A 253 -14.69 15.99 6.77
CA TYR A 253 -15.37 15.50 5.58
C TYR A 253 -16.75 14.87 5.87
N SER A 254 -17.31 15.11 7.04
CA SER A 254 -18.54 14.50 7.55
C SER A 254 -19.80 14.65 6.66
N HIS A 255 -19.80 15.57 5.70
CA HIS A 255 -20.90 15.72 4.72
C HIS A 255 -20.81 14.74 3.54
N LEU A 256 -19.70 14.03 3.40
CA LEU A 256 -19.56 13.03 2.35
C LEU A 256 -20.42 11.80 2.64
N THR A 257 -20.96 11.21 1.59
CA THR A 257 -21.55 9.86 1.66
C THR A 257 -20.47 8.81 1.81
N VAL A 258 -19.38 8.95 1.03
CA VAL A 258 -18.21 8.06 1.05
C VAL A 258 -16.93 8.88 0.93
N LEU A 259 -15.95 8.54 1.74
CA LEU A 259 -14.57 8.97 1.58
C LEU A 259 -13.69 7.73 1.40
N ILE A 260 -12.98 7.62 0.28
CA ILE A 260 -11.96 6.59 0.09
C ILE A 260 -10.57 7.17 0.34
N ILE A 261 -9.75 6.44 1.07
CA ILE A 261 -8.40 6.86 1.47
C ILE A 261 -7.38 5.76 1.18
N GLY A 262 -6.11 6.09 1.26
CA GLY A 262 -5.02 5.14 0.99
C GLY A 262 -5.09 3.92 1.91
N PHE A 263 -4.92 2.73 1.32
CA PHE A 263 -4.78 1.48 2.05
C PHE A 263 -4.18 0.35 1.17
N PRO A 264 -3.43 -0.60 1.77
CA PRO A 264 -2.49 -0.30 2.84
C PRO A 264 -1.58 0.82 2.39
N ASN A 265 -0.87 1.40 3.30
CA ASN A 265 0.02 2.51 2.97
C ASN A 265 1.25 2.02 2.17
N GLU A 266 1.04 1.52 0.95
CA GLU A 266 2.12 1.19 0.02
C GLU A 266 2.80 2.46 -0.54
N GLU A 267 2.15 3.63 -0.40
CA GLU A 267 2.66 4.91 -0.88
C GLU A 267 3.49 5.65 0.17
N ILE A 268 3.30 5.37 1.47
CA ILE A 268 4.22 5.84 2.51
C ILE A 268 5.14 4.68 2.89
N PRO A 269 6.41 4.77 2.55
CA PRO A 269 7.35 3.73 2.87
C PRO A 269 7.46 3.57 4.38
N LYS A 270 7.17 2.37 4.88
CA LYS A 270 7.26 2.05 6.28
C LYS A 270 8.68 1.63 6.61
N LEU A 271 9.34 2.39 7.48
CA LEU A 271 10.64 2.02 8.00
C LEU A 271 10.50 0.75 8.84
N ILE A 272 11.10 -0.36 8.39
CA ILE A 272 11.09 -1.63 9.12
C ILE A 272 12.42 -1.97 9.78
N MET A 273 13.51 -1.40 9.31
CA MET A 273 14.82 -1.57 9.90
C MET A 273 15.58 -0.24 9.86
N ASP A 274 16.10 0.19 10.98
CA ASP A 274 17.00 1.34 11.11
C ASP A 274 18.18 0.95 12.01
N VAL A 275 19.28 0.54 11.40
CA VAL A 275 20.50 0.24 12.13
C VAL A 275 21.36 1.48 12.22
N GLN A 276 21.53 1.98 13.43
CA GLN A 276 22.38 3.10 13.78
C GLN A 276 23.44 2.64 14.78
N PHE A 277 24.55 3.34 14.83
CA PHE A 277 25.66 3.02 15.72
C PHE A 277 25.65 3.96 16.95
N ALA A 278 26.29 3.51 18.02
CA ALA A 278 26.44 4.24 19.25
C ALA A 278 27.90 4.24 19.70
N ASP A 279 28.20 4.96 20.77
CA ASP A 279 29.53 4.87 21.40
C ASP A 279 29.84 3.43 21.81
N LYS A 280 31.07 2.98 21.56
CA LYS A 280 31.59 1.63 21.89
C LYS A 280 31.16 0.48 20.98
N GLY A 281 30.88 0.74 19.71
CA GLY A 281 30.68 -0.31 18.70
C GLY A 281 29.31 -1.01 18.74
N ILE A 282 28.33 -0.45 19.40
CA ILE A 282 27.00 -1.05 19.52
C ILE A 282 26.15 -0.62 18.32
N ALA A 283 25.69 -1.57 17.51
CA ALA A 283 24.66 -1.37 16.51
C ALA A 283 23.29 -1.56 17.17
N THR A 284 22.37 -0.63 16.93
CA THR A 284 21.00 -0.71 17.44
C THR A 284 20.01 -0.75 16.28
N ASN A 285 19.03 -1.61 16.40
CA ASN A 285 17.85 -1.57 15.54
C ASN A 285 16.79 -0.71 16.25
N MET A 286 16.49 0.45 15.69
CA MET A 286 15.67 1.47 16.35
C MET A 286 14.17 1.30 16.05
N ASN A 287 13.78 0.35 15.22
CA ASN A 287 12.38 0.14 14.88
C ASN A 287 11.73 -0.89 15.82
N GLU A 288 10.66 -0.51 16.51
CA GLU A 288 9.94 -1.34 17.48
C GLU A 288 9.35 -2.61 16.87
N GLU A 289 8.97 -2.61 15.59
CA GLU A 289 8.37 -3.81 14.94
C GLU A 289 9.39 -4.93 14.69
N ILE A 290 10.69 -4.60 14.64
CA ILE A 290 11.77 -5.58 14.48
C ILE A 290 12.69 -5.62 15.70
N SER A 291 12.30 -5.01 16.79
CA SER A 291 13.07 -5.03 18.05
C SER A 291 13.33 -6.46 18.57
N SER A 292 12.59 -7.45 18.06
CA SER A 292 12.80 -8.86 18.34
C SER A 292 13.91 -9.51 17.51
N LEU A 293 14.38 -8.87 16.42
CA LEU A 293 15.46 -9.40 15.59
C LEU A 293 16.80 -8.81 16.06
N PRO A 294 17.71 -9.62 16.61
CA PRO A 294 18.95 -9.12 17.14
C PRO A 294 19.88 -8.65 16.03
N VAL A 295 20.52 -7.50 16.23
CA VAL A 295 21.72 -7.15 15.46
C VAL A 295 22.89 -7.84 16.14
N VAL A 296 23.52 -8.76 15.41
CA VAL A 296 24.59 -9.60 15.94
C VAL A 296 25.94 -9.12 15.40
N GLU A 297 26.87 -8.91 16.32
CA GLU A 297 28.27 -8.67 15.97
C GLU A 297 28.96 -9.99 15.63
N GLY A 298 29.47 -10.10 14.40
CA GLY A 298 30.00 -11.34 13.86
C GLY A 298 31.52 -11.39 13.79
N THR A 299 32.23 -10.65 14.60
CA THR A 299 33.67 -10.47 14.56
C THR A 299 34.38 -10.97 15.81
N THR A 300 35.68 -11.26 15.67
CA THR A 300 36.60 -11.49 16.80
C THR A 300 37.16 -10.18 17.37
N ASN A 301 37.03 -9.08 16.63
CA ASN A 301 37.51 -7.75 17.01
C ASN A 301 36.34 -6.82 17.17
N ALA A 302 36.29 -6.06 18.26
CA ALA A 302 35.26 -5.05 18.46
C ALA A 302 35.26 -4.04 17.32
N ILE A 303 34.07 -3.68 16.81
CA ILE A 303 33.92 -2.68 15.77
C ILE A 303 34.16 -1.31 16.37
N GLU A 304 35.09 -0.57 15.81
CA GLU A 304 35.35 0.80 16.21
C GLU A 304 34.19 1.71 15.75
N THR A 305 33.69 2.54 16.63
CA THR A 305 32.74 3.61 16.28
C THR A 305 33.35 4.97 16.56
N ARG A 306 32.98 5.96 15.73
CA ARG A 306 33.44 7.34 15.83
C ARG A 306 32.28 8.29 15.66
N TRP A 307 32.30 9.42 16.38
CA TRP A 307 31.31 10.47 16.15
C TRP A 307 31.62 11.22 14.85
N ASN A 308 30.64 11.24 13.95
CA ASN A 308 30.70 12.00 12.71
C ASN A 308 29.89 13.29 12.87
N SER A 309 30.60 14.42 12.99
CA SER A 309 29.97 15.73 13.24
C SER A 309 29.19 16.27 12.04
N SER A 310 29.47 15.80 10.83
CA SER A 310 28.75 16.23 9.63
C SER A 310 27.34 15.66 9.55
N TYR A 311 27.12 14.51 10.16
CA TYR A 311 25.81 13.81 10.18
C TYR A 311 25.20 13.76 11.58
N GLU A 312 25.90 14.29 12.60
CA GLU A 312 25.49 14.23 14.01
C GLU A 312 25.11 12.82 14.46
N LYS A 313 25.90 11.83 14.04
CA LYS A 313 25.71 10.39 14.30
C LYS A 313 27.05 9.70 14.53
N TYR A 314 26.98 8.56 15.21
CA TYR A 314 28.12 7.64 15.22
C TYR A 314 28.19 6.88 13.89
N GLU A 315 29.41 6.63 13.42
CA GLU A 315 29.70 5.75 12.29
C GLU A 315 30.51 4.56 12.76
N ALA A 316 30.30 3.39 12.16
CA ALA A 316 31.09 2.22 12.39
C ALA A 316 32.22 2.13 11.34
N VAL A 317 33.41 1.73 11.80
CA VAL A 317 34.60 1.55 10.95
C VAL A 317 34.79 0.07 10.67
N PHE A 318 34.73 -0.27 9.38
CA PHE A 318 34.90 -1.64 8.89
C PHE A 318 36.28 -1.82 8.29
N ASP A 319 37.03 -2.82 8.75
CA ASP A 319 38.38 -3.14 8.33
C ASP A 319 38.49 -4.39 7.43
N GLY A 320 37.34 -4.98 7.11
CA GLY A 320 37.23 -6.20 6.33
C GLY A 320 37.20 -7.48 7.16
N SER A 321 37.40 -7.39 8.48
CA SER A 321 37.31 -8.55 9.39
C SER A 321 36.15 -8.46 10.34
N ASN A 322 35.54 -7.30 10.45
CA ASN A 322 34.44 -6.98 11.34
C ASN A 322 33.15 -6.68 10.57
N PHE A 323 32.01 -7.03 11.15
CA PHE A 323 30.70 -6.94 10.49
C PHE A 323 29.55 -7.09 11.50
N PHE A 324 28.37 -6.63 11.09
CA PHE A 324 27.12 -6.95 11.76
C PHE A 324 26.21 -7.76 10.83
N TYR A 325 25.31 -8.54 11.41
CA TYR A 325 24.25 -9.19 10.67
C TYR A 325 22.95 -9.26 11.46
N ILE A 326 21.84 -9.33 10.75
CA ILE A 326 20.51 -9.55 11.29
C ILE A 326 20.00 -10.87 10.73
N PRO A 327 19.80 -11.91 11.57
CA PRO A 327 19.16 -13.12 11.13
C PRO A 327 17.67 -12.86 10.88
N TYR A 328 17.14 -13.37 9.78
CA TYR A 328 15.74 -13.20 9.40
C TYR A 328 15.19 -14.43 8.68
N SER A 329 13.86 -14.53 8.63
CA SER A 329 13.12 -15.53 7.86
C SER A 329 12.33 -14.85 6.73
N LYS A 330 11.84 -15.65 5.78
CA LYS A 330 10.98 -15.15 4.71
C LYS A 330 9.58 -14.67 5.19
N GLU A 331 9.19 -15.05 6.41
CA GLU A 331 7.88 -14.74 6.98
C GLU A 331 7.89 -13.57 7.98
N ASP A 332 9.06 -13.09 8.37
CA ASP A 332 9.16 -11.88 9.20
C ASP A 332 9.11 -10.58 8.38
N ALA A 333 9.17 -9.43 9.06
CA ALA A 333 9.04 -8.12 8.43
C ALA A 333 10.09 -7.88 7.32
N ILE A 334 11.35 -8.31 7.53
CA ILE A 334 12.43 -8.16 6.54
C ILE A 334 12.12 -9.01 5.31
N GLY A 335 11.81 -10.30 5.50
CA GLY A 335 11.50 -11.21 4.41
C GLY A 335 10.27 -10.80 3.61
N LYS A 336 9.21 -10.35 4.30
CA LYS A 336 7.99 -9.83 3.66
C LYS A 336 8.25 -8.58 2.84
N ALA A 337 9.05 -7.64 3.37
CA ALA A 337 9.40 -6.43 2.63
C ALA A 337 10.16 -6.76 1.34
N MET A 338 11.15 -7.64 1.41
CA MET A 338 11.96 -8.03 0.25
C MET A 338 11.17 -8.75 -0.85
N LYS A 339 10.06 -9.42 -0.52
CA LYS A 339 9.13 -10.03 -1.49
C LYS A 339 8.22 -9.01 -2.18
N GLY A 340 7.96 -7.90 -1.53
CA GLY A 340 7.04 -6.85 -1.98
C GLY A 340 7.76 -5.69 -2.66
N MET A 341 7.17 -4.51 -2.49
CA MET A 341 7.85 -3.24 -2.77
C MET A 341 8.74 -2.90 -1.59
N PHE A 342 9.94 -2.41 -1.88
CA PHE A 342 10.88 -2.05 -0.84
C PHE A 342 11.81 -0.91 -1.24
N SER A 343 12.45 -0.32 -0.23
CA SER A 343 13.58 0.59 -0.40
C SER A 343 14.70 0.21 0.57
N MET A 344 15.91 0.14 0.07
CA MET A 344 17.12 -0.04 0.87
C MET A 344 17.95 1.23 0.83
N GLU A 345 18.31 1.74 2.00
CA GLU A 345 19.03 3.00 2.18
C GLU A 345 20.28 2.78 3.01
N ILE A 346 21.40 3.37 2.60
CA ILE A 346 22.66 3.33 3.32
C ILE A 346 23.43 4.65 3.15
N LEU A 347 24.01 5.13 4.25
CA LEU A 347 24.99 6.23 4.23
C LEU A 347 26.35 5.67 4.60
N PHE A 348 27.29 5.72 3.66
CA PHE A 348 28.58 5.07 3.79
C PHE A 348 29.72 5.83 3.09
N SER A 349 30.96 5.53 3.48
CA SER A 349 32.18 6.01 2.84
C SER A 349 33.11 4.81 2.57
N PRO A 350 33.35 4.43 1.31
CA PRO A 350 34.18 3.27 0.99
C PRO A 350 35.68 3.60 1.01
N ASP A 351 36.46 2.70 1.59
CA ASP A 351 37.91 2.67 1.47
C ASP A 351 38.38 1.45 0.67
N GLY A 352 37.49 0.46 0.46
CA GLY A 352 37.74 -0.78 -0.27
C GLY A 352 36.64 -1.79 0.01
N GLY A 353 36.91 -3.06 -0.27
CA GLY A 353 35.96 -4.15 -0.03
C GLY A 353 34.81 -4.19 -1.04
N VAL A 354 33.77 -4.97 -0.74
CA VAL A 354 32.73 -5.33 -1.71
C VAL A 354 31.33 -4.99 -1.23
N ASN A 355 30.82 -5.60 -0.16
CA ASN A 355 29.40 -5.51 0.20
C ASN A 355 29.17 -4.65 1.44
N PRO A 356 28.73 -3.38 1.30
CA PRO A 356 28.45 -2.55 2.46
C PRO A 356 27.14 -2.93 3.17
N PHE A 357 26.11 -3.36 2.42
CA PHE A 357 24.80 -3.74 2.94
C PHE A 357 24.18 -4.79 2.02
N SER A 358 24.11 -6.04 2.46
CA SER A 358 23.86 -7.17 1.57
C SER A 358 23.26 -8.38 2.26
N SER A 359 22.42 -9.10 1.53
CA SER A 359 21.96 -10.46 1.78
C SER A 359 22.10 -11.31 0.51
N MET A 360 23.14 -11.07 -0.29
CA MET A 360 23.27 -11.69 -1.63
C MET A 360 23.47 -13.19 -1.54
N GLU A 361 24.44 -13.63 -0.75
CA GLU A 361 24.81 -15.05 -0.65
C GLU A 361 23.73 -15.88 0.08
N SER A 362 23.01 -15.29 1.03
CA SER A 362 21.97 -15.97 1.77
C SER A 362 20.55 -15.67 1.23
N GLY A 363 20.21 -14.42 0.99
CA GLY A 363 18.85 -13.96 0.69
C GLY A 363 18.59 -13.54 -0.76
N GLY A 364 19.63 -13.21 -1.54
CA GLY A 364 19.51 -12.96 -2.98
C GLY A 364 19.32 -11.50 -3.39
N LEU A 365 19.72 -10.53 -2.55
CA LEU A 365 19.76 -9.09 -2.90
C LEU A 365 20.82 -8.35 -2.08
N GLY A 366 21.28 -7.20 -2.58
CA GLY A 366 22.19 -6.34 -1.84
C GLY A 366 23.03 -5.41 -2.71
N TYR A 367 23.73 -4.51 -2.04
CA TYR A 367 24.69 -3.61 -2.65
C TYR A 367 26.06 -4.29 -2.81
N GLU A 368 26.72 -3.99 -3.92
CA GLU A 368 28.09 -4.40 -4.20
C GLU A 368 28.88 -3.23 -4.76
N ILE A 369 30.13 -3.07 -4.29
CA ILE A 369 31.11 -2.18 -4.90
C ILE A 369 31.89 -3.03 -5.89
N THR A 370 31.77 -2.71 -7.17
CA THR A 370 32.41 -3.43 -8.25
C THR A 370 33.94 -3.18 -8.28
N SER A 371 34.68 -4.00 -9.02
CA SER A 371 36.12 -3.79 -9.24
C SER A 371 36.46 -2.45 -9.90
N GLY A 372 35.49 -1.80 -10.56
CA GLY A 372 35.59 -0.45 -11.09
C GLY A 372 35.23 0.66 -10.08
N SER A 373 35.12 0.34 -8.79
CA SER A 373 34.70 1.27 -7.73
C SER A 373 33.35 1.93 -7.99
N GLN A 374 32.42 1.21 -8.62
CA GLN A 374 31.04 1.67 -8.85
C GLN A 374 30.09 0.91 -7.94
N LEU A 375 29.03 1.56 -7.43
CA LEU A 375 28.01 0.88 -6.66
C LEU A 375 27.04 0.17 -7.61
N ALA A 376 26.84 -1.11 -7.39
CA ALA A 376 25.85 -1.95 -8.06
C ALA A 376 24.82 -2.46 -7.04
N PHE A 377 23.66 -2.90 -7.53
CA PHE A 377 22.68 -3.61 -6.73
C PHE A 377 22.27 -4.89 -7.44
N TYR A 378 22.26 -5.96 -6.70
CA TYR A 378 21.91 -7.29 -7.18
C TYR A 378 20.54 -7.71 -6.63
N TYR A 379 19.79 -8.43 -7.46
CA TYR A 379 18.47 -8.93 -7.12
C TYR A 379 18.20 -10.25 -7.79
N ARG A 380 17.67 -11.21 -7.05
CA ARG A 380 17.37 -12.55 -7.53
C ARG A 380 15.86 -12.74 -7.71
N ALA A 381 15.43 -13.10 -8.93
CA ALA A 381 14.07 -13.49 -9.22
C ALA A 381 14.05 -14.74 -10.11
N ASN A 382 12.99 -15.54 -10.02
CA ASN A 382 12.83 -16.77 -10.80
C ASN A 382 14.07 -17.70 -10.76
N ASN A 383 14.71 -17.81 -9.57
CA ASN A 383 15.95 -18.55 -9.31
C ASN A 383 17.19 -18.11 -10.11
N LYS A 384 17.20 -16.90 -10.63
CA LYS A 384 18.32 -16.31 -11.37
C LYS A 384 18.60 -14.90 -10.86
N TRP A 385 19.84 -14.46 -11.03
CA TRP A 385 20.20 -13.05 -10.89
C TRP A 385 19.58 -12.29 -12.06
N VAL A 386 18.61 -11.40 -11.80
CA VAL A 386 17.90 -10.62 -12.82
C VAL A 386 18.47 -9.23 -13.00
N LEU A 387 19.34 -8.81 -12.09
CA LEU A 387 20.21 -7.66 -12.25
C LEU A 387 21.67 -8.15 -12.34
N PRO A 388 22.04 -8.86 -13.42
CA PRO A 388 23.41 -9.35 -13.55
C PRO A 388 24.34 -8.24 -14.01
N ASN A 389 25.55 -8.34 -13.57
CA ASN A 389 26.77 -7.73 -14.09
C ASN A 389 26.55 -6.55 -15.06
N ASN A 390 26.82 -5.34 -14.60
CA ASN A 390 26.89 -4.09 -15.36
C ASN A 390 25.56 -3.42 -15.75
N ASN A 391 24.40 -4.05 -15.52
CA ASN A 391 23.13 -3.45 -15.92
C ASN A 391 22.52 -2.50 -14.88
N PHE A 392 22.79 -2.72 -13.60
CA PHE A 392 22.28 -1.86 -12.53
C PHE A 392 23.40 -1.40 -11.59
N GLN A 393 24.33 -0.62 -12.13
CA GLN A 393 25.42 0.04 -11.40
C GLN A 393 25.41 1.53 -11.68
N THR A 394 25.98 2.30 -10.76
CA THR A 394 26.12 3.75 -10.93
C THR A 394 27.10 4.09 -12.05
N PRO A 395 26.92 5.20 -12.76
CA PRO A 395 27.93 5.74 -13.64
C PRO A 395 29.07 6.43 -12.87
N ILE A 396 28.91 6.63 -11.55
CA ILE A 396 29.80 7.38 -10.68
C ILE A 396 30.83 6.41 -10.07
N GLN A 397 32.11 6.73 -10.17
CA GLN A 397 33.18 6.06 -9.41
C GLN A 397 33.19 6.60 -7.98
N LEU A 398 33.15 5.70 -7.02
CA LEU A 398 33.21 6.01 -5.61
C LEU A 398 34.65 6.36 -5.20
N GLY A 399 34.81 7.50 -4.57
CA GLY A 399 36.12 7.93 -4.01
C GLY A 399 36.28 7.53 -2.56
N LYS A 400 37.51 7.31 -2.12
CA LYS A 400 37.82 7.09 -0.70
C LYS A 400 37.51 8.33 0.13
N ASP A 401 37.10 8.11 1.39
CA ASP A 401 36.79 9.15 2.37
C ASP A 401 35.66 10.13 1.92
N ILE A 402 34.93 9.76 0.86
CA ILE A 402 33.74 10.50 0.40
C ILE A 402 32.51 9.73 0.85
N TYR A 403 31.56 10.44 1.48
CA TYR A 403 30.29 9.85 1.90
C TYR A 403 29.28 9.86 0.77
N TYR A 404 28.60 8.73 0.63
CA TYR A 404 27.54 8.53 -0.34
C TYR A 404 26.28 8.08 0.37
N HIS A 405 25.20 8.83 0.16
CA HIS A 405 23.86 8.40 0.49
C HIS A 405 23.30 7.62 -0.70
N ALA A 406 23.17 6.33 -0.56
CA ALA A 406 22.65 5.45 -1.59
C ALA A 406 21.28 4.90 -1.22
N VAL A 407 20.34 5.00 -2.16
CA VAL A 407 19.00 4.43 -2.03
C VAL A 407 18.68 3.61 -3.27
N VAL A 408 18.20 2.38 -3.06
CA VAL A 408 17.59 1.56 -4.11
C VAL A 408 16.13 1.36 -3.77
N THR A 409 15.25 1.64 -4.72
CA THR A 409 13.82 1.41 -4.60
C THR A 409 13.36 0.38 -5.62
N TYR A 410 12.37 -0.45 -5.24
CA TYR A 410 11.74 -1.44 -6.09
C TYR A 410 10.22 -1.40 -5.96
N ASP A 411 9.51 -1.19 -7.08
CA ASP A 411 8.05 -1.07 -7.14
C ASP A 411 7.35 -2.31 -7.75
N LYS A 412 7.97 -3.48 -7.68
CA LYS A 412 7.61 -4.77 -8.31
C LYS A 412 7.92 -4.86 -9.80
N THR A 413 8.15 -3.75 -10.48
CA THR A 413 8.44 -3.69 -11.92
C THR A 413 9.74 -3.00 -12.26
N THR A 414 10.15 -2.03 -11.44
CA THR A 414 11.24 -1.12 -11.76
C THR A 414 12.15 -0.93 -10.55
N PHE A 415 13.43 -1.16 -10.75
CA PHE A 415 14.47 -0.73 -9.82
C PHE A 415 14.95 0.67 -10.16
N ARG A 416 15.08 1.53 -9.16
CA ARG A 416 15.69 2.86 -9.25
C ARG A 416 16.81 2.98 -8.24
N MET A 417 17.93 3.53 -8.64
CA MET A 417 19.07 3.82 -7.76
C MET A 417 19.30 5.33 -7.71
N TYR A 418 19.49 5.80 -6.50
CA TYR A 418 19.77 7.20 -6.19
C TYR A 418 21.10 7.29 -5.45
N ILE A 419 21.89 8.30 -5.78
CA ILE A 419 23.11 8.67 -5.06
C ILE A 419 23.02 10.14 -4.69
N ASN A 420 23.14 10.45 -3.41
CA ASN A 420 23.06 11.80 -2.88
C ASN A 420 21.81 12.55 -3.40
N GLY A 421 20.65 11.90 -3.31
CA GLY A 421 19.36 12.46 -3.75
C GLY A 421 19.12 12.44 -5.26
N THR A 422 20.13 12.14 -6.09
CA THR A 422 19.97 12.13 -7.54
C THR A 422 19.74 10.73 -8.09
N LYS A 423 18.67 10.54 -8.90
CA LYS A 423 18.44 9.28 -9.60
C LYS A 423 19.53 9.05 -10.66
N VAL A 424 20.33 8.01 -10.46
CA VAL A 424 21.49 7.68 -11.32
C VAL A 424 21.24 6.49 -12.25
N LYS A 425 20.26 5.64 -11.91
CA LYS A 425 19.93 4.45 -12.71
C LYS A 425 18.48 4.04 -12.54
N GLU A 426 17.90 3.49 -13.60
CA GLU A 426 16.58 2.88 -13.63
C GLU A 426 16.59 1.67 -14.56
N VAL A 427 15.98 0.56 -14.13
CA VAL A 427 15.89 -0.68 -14.91
C VAL A 427 14.56 -1.36 -14.61
N LYS A 428 13.82 -1.72 -15.66
CA LYS A 428 12.64 -2.59 -15.55
C LYS A 428 13.06 -4.04 -15.38
N VAL A 429 12.45 -4.74 -14.46
CA VAL A 429 12.72 -6.14 -14.15
C VAL A 429 11.41 -6.91 -14.17
N SER A 430 11.39 -8.02 -14.89
CA SER A 430 10.29 -8.97 -14.85
C SER A 430 10.65 -10.18 -13.99
N GLY A 431 9.71 -10.64 -13.19
CA GLY A 431 9.86 -11.86 -12.39
C GLY A 431 9.57 -11.64 -10.91
N THR A 432 9.19 -12.72 -10.25
CA THR A 432 8.88 -12.72 -8.81
C THR A 432 10.14 -13.03 -8.01
N PHE A 433 10.40 -12.27 -6.96
CA PHE A 433 11.48 -12.52 -6.03
C PHE A 433 11.36 -13.91 -5.40
N ASN A 434 12.46 -14.66 -5.43
CA ASN A 434 12.53 -15.98 -4.83
C ASN A 434 13.72 -16.05 -3.89
N PHE A 435 13.42 -16.28 -2.62
CA PHE A 435 14.47 -16.66 -1.68
C PHE A 435 15.12 -17.98 -2.08
N PRO A 436 16.45 -18.11 -1.93
CA PRO A 436 17.11 -19.40 -2.04
C PRO A 436 16.48 -20.39 -1.06
N LYS A 437 16.38 -21.68 -1.47
CA LYS A 437 15.96 -22.74 -0.54
C LYS A 437 16.99 -22.86 0.58
N LYS A 438 16.54 -22.85 1.82
CA LYS A 438 17.36 -23.05 3.01
C LYS A 438 16.71 -24.13 3.89
N ASP A 439 17.55 -24.96 4.46
CA ASP A 439 17.14 -26.11 5.29
C ASP A 439 17.47 -25.89 6.78
N GLN A 440 18.04 -24.73 7.12
CA GLN A 440 18.51 -24.37 8.47
C GLN A 440 17.96 -23.02 8.91
N ALA A 441 17.69 -22.88 10.19
CA ALA A 441 17.32 -21.62 10.83
C ALA A 441 18.54 -20.99 11.54
N PRO A 442 18.74 -19.66 11.48
CA PRO A 442 17.93 -18.71 10.71
C PRO A 442 18.05 -18.96 9.21
N ASP A 443 16.95 -18.73 8.47
CA ASP A 443 16.95 -18.99 7.02
C ASP A 443 17.93 -18.11 6.26
N TYR A 444 18.06 -16.84 6.67
CA TYR A 444 18.80 -15.80 5.93
C TYR A 444 19.51 -14.85 6.89
N LEU A 445 20.54 -14.18 6.35
CA LEU A 445 21.29 -13.15 7.07
C LEU A 445 21.34 -11.87 6.23
N LEU A 446 20.99 -10.73 6.83
CA LEU A 446 21.17 -9.40 6.26
C LEU A 446 22.42 -8.78 6.87
N GLY A 447 23.47 -8.64 6.09
CA GLY A 447 24.79 -8.19 6.53
C GLY A 447 25.00 -6.69 6.37
N ILE A 448 25.72 -6.11 7.31
CA ILE A 448 26.21 -4.73 7.30
C ILE A 448 27.73 -4.81 7.46
N GLY A 449 28.47 -4.30 6.48
CA GLY A 449 29.92 -4.43 6.43
C GLY A 449 30.43 -5.73 5.80
N GLY A 450 29.52 -6.53 5.24
CA GLY A 450 29.86 -7.75 4.54
C GLY A 450 28.63 -8.55 4.14
N ASP A 451 28.85 -9.65 3.42
CA ASP A 451 27.81 -10.60 3.05
C ASP A 451 28.10 -11.97 3.68
N TYR A 452 27.10 -12.85 3.76
CA TYR A 452 27.17 -14.11 4.50
C TYR A 452 26.64 -15.27 3.70
N ARG A 453 27.42 -16.33 3.68
CA ARG A 453 27.06 -17.56 2.97
C ARG A 453 26.39 -18.62 3.87
N ASP A 454 26.91 -18.80 5.07
CA ASP A 454 26.44 -19.83 5.98
C ASP A 454 25.65 -19.21 7.14
N THR A 455 24.41 -19.64 7.31
CA THR A 455 23.53 -19.14 8.36
C THR A 455 23.72 -19.86 9.69
N ALA A 456 24.24 -21.08 9.69
CA ALA A 456 24.49 -21.87 10.90
C ALA A 456 25.80 -21.45 11.59
N THR A 457 26.84 -21.17 10.80
CA THR A 457 28.12 -20.62 11.26
C THR A 457 28.47 -19.40 10.40
N PRO A 458 27.96 -18.22 10.73
CA PRO A 458 28.12 -17.03 9.89
C PRO A 458 29.59 -16.75 9.63
N SER A 459 29.97 -16.81 8.35
CA SER A 459 31.29 -16.45 7.89
C SER A 459 31.17 -15.33 6.87
N ILE A 460 32.00 -14.31 7.04
CA ILE A 460 32.00 -13.18 6.12
C ILE A 460 32.50 -13.61 4.74
N GLN A 461 31.70 -13.24 3.75
CA GLN A 461 32.07 -13.25 2.34
C GLN A 461 32.09 -11.82 1.87
N ASN A 462 32.92 -11.51 0.89
CA ASN A 462 32.91 -10.18 0.26
C ASN A 462 32.90 -9.01 1.27
N PRO A 463 33.88 -8.92 2.18
CA PRO A 463 33.86 -7.90 3.24
C PRO A 463 33.92 -6.49 2.67
N PHE A 464 33.30 -5.56 3.38
CA PHE A 464 33.42 -4.13 3.14
C PHE A 464 34.57 -3.55 3.97
N ILE A 465 35.25 -2.57 3.42
CA ILE A 465 36.24 -1.75 4.12
C ILE A 465 35.84 -0.29 3.96
N GLY A 466 35.68 0.43 5.08
CA GLY A 466 35.25 1.81 5.07
C GLY A 466 34.42 2.17 6.30
N LYS A 467 33.52 3.11 6.14
CA LYS A 467 32.68 3.64 7.23
C LYS A 467 31.21 3.55 6.83
N ILE A 468 30.34 3.19 7.77
CA ILE A 468 28.88 3.19 7.60
C ILE A 468 28.27 4.02 8.75
N VAL A 469 27.41 4.98 8.41
CA VAL A 469 26.70 5.82 9.39
C VAL A 469 25.38 5.18 9.79
N TYR A 470 24.64 4.66 8.82
CA TYR A 470 23.40 3.88 9.06
C TYR A 470 23.06 3.00 7.86
N ALA A 471 22.21 2.00 8.13
CA ALA A 471 21.58 1.17 7.11
C ALA A 471 20.11 0.98 7.43
N LYS A 472 19.23 1.21 6.45
CA LYS A 472 17.77 1.15 6.62
C LYS A 472 17.11 0.31 5.54
N LEU A 473 16.02 -0.32 5.93
CA LEU A 473 15.12 -1.04 5.03
C LEU A 473 13.69 -0.55 5.25
N TYR A 474 13.00 -0.28 4.17
CA TYR A 474 11.60 0.11 4.18
C TYR A 474 10.76 -0.91 3.42
N LYS A 475 9.56 -1.23 3.92
CA LYS A 475 8.48 -1.78 3.10
C LYS A 475 7.87 -0.61 2.33
N GLY A 476 7.79 -0.70 0.99
CA GLY A 476 7.32 0.38 0.12
C GLY A 476 8.44 1.20 -0.51
N VAL A 477 8.07 2.08 -1.42
CA VAL A 477 8.96 2.87 -2.27
C VAL A 477 9.13 4.28 -1.73
N LEU A 478 10.35 4.64 -1.33
CA LEU A 478 10.69 6.03 -0.97
C LEU A 478 10.43 6.96 -2.15
N SER A 479 9.73 8.06 -1.91
CA SER A 479 9.52 9.12 -2.89
C SER A 479 10.81 9.93 -3.12
N ASN A 480 10.86 10.71 -4.20
CA ASN A 480 12.00 11.60 -4.42
C ASN A 480 12.19 12.60 -3.27
N SER A 481 11.10 13.10 -2.67
CA SER A 481 11.18 14.00 -1.51
C SER A 481 11.75 13.32 -0.27
N ASP A 482 11.44 12.04 -0.04
CA ASP A 482 11.99 11.28 1.09
C ASP A 482 13.49 11.04 0.92
N ILE A 483 13.96 10.89 -0.33
CA ILE A 483 15.37 10.60 -0.66
C ILE A 483 16.24 11.86 -0.65
N THR A 484 15.67 13.04 -0.90
CA THR A 484 16.40 14.31 -0.99
C THR A 484 16.46 15.09 0.32
N ASN A 485 15.67 14.73 1.31
CA ASN A 485 15.69 15.29 2.67
C ASN A 485 16.64 14.50 3.57
#